data_12381a17679991fe941d67c8cfc52661
#
_entry.id   12381a17679991fe941d67c8cfc52661
#
_cell.length_a   1.000
_cell.length_b   1.000
_cell.length_c   1.000
_cell.angle_alpha   90.00
_cell.angle_beta   90.00
_cell.angle_gamma   90.00
#
_symmetry.space_group_name_H-M   'P 1'
#
loop_
_entity.id
_entity.type
_entity.pdbx_description
1 polymer ?
#
loop_
_entity_poly.entity_id
_entity_poly.type
_entity_poly.pdbx_seq_one_letter_code
_entity_poly.pdbx_strand_id
1 'polypeptide(L)'
;EKVKIKDLKTSIISIVNFVLVSERKSLDVINFLFCDDNTIIDFNKKYLKHNFETDIITFLYDDTDLSESDIIISLETVNRNSITYKSSYLIELFRVIIHGLLHLCGMEDNTKSKKTVMRKKENYYLKLAGLIN
;
A
#
# COMPACT_ATOMS: atom_id res chain seq x y z
N GLU A 1 5.08 3.95 -21.06
CA GLU A 1 5.65 2.61 -21.04
C GLU A 1 4.69 1.63 -20.36
N LYS A 2 4.30 0.57 -21.06
CA LYS A 2 3.44 -0.45 -20.48
C LYS A 2 4.29 -1.42 -19.66
N VAL A 3 4.11 -1.41 -18.34
CA VAL A 3 4.73 -2.41 -17.47
C VAL A 3 3.97 -3.73 -17.69
N LYS A 4 4.69 -4.77 -18.04
CA LYS A 4 4.11 -6.11 -18.17
C LYS A 4 3.70 -6.62 -16.77
N ILE A 5 2.62 -7.39 -16.69
CA ILE A 5 2.13 -7.94 -15.40
C ILE A 5 3.24 -8.71 -14.68
N LYS A 6 4.07 -9.45 -15.42
CA LYS A 6 5.21 -10.17 -14.86
C LYS A 6 6.23 -9.23 -14.18
N ASP A 7 6.53 -8.10 -14.82
CA ASP A 7 7.46 -7.12 -14.29
C ASP A 7 6.88 -6.38 -13.09
N LEU A 8 5.57 -6.12 -13.12
CA LEU A 8 4.86 -5.49 -12.01
C LEU A 8 4.92 -6.37 -10.75
N LYS A 9 4.66 -7.66 -10.87
CA LYS A 9 4.76 -8.61 -9.75
C LYS A 9 6.17 -8.62 -9.16
N THR A 10 7.19 -8.69 -10.01
CA THR A 10 8.59 -8.68 -9.59
C THR A 10 8.92 -7.38 -8.87
N SER A 11 8.46 -6.25 -9.39
CA SER A 11 8.69 -4.94 -8.78
C SER A 11 8.00 -4.82 -7.42
N ILE A 12 6.79 -5.34 -7.28
CA ILE A 12 6.07 -5.35 -6.00
C ILE A 12 6.84 -6.20 -4.98
N ILE A 13 7.31 -7.39 -5.35
CA ILE A 13 8.10 -8.25 -4.47
C ILE A 13 9.37 -7.54 -4.01
N SER A 14 10.06 -6.85 -4.91
CA SER A 14 11.28 -6.08 -4.58
C SER A 14 10.98 -4.97 -3.57
N ILE A 15 9.92 -4.21 -3.78
CA ILE A 15 9.50 -3.12 -2.87
C ILE A 15 9.13 -3.68 -1.50
N VAL A 16 8.38 -4.77 -1.46
CA VAL A 16 7.99 -5.42 -0.19
C VAL A 16 9.25 -5.80 0.59
N ASN A 17 10.20 -6.47 -0.03
CA ASN A 17 11.44 -6.87 0.62
C ASN A 17 12.25 -5.66 1.10
N PHE A 18 12.36 -4.62 0.28
CA PHE A 18 13.06 -3.39 0.65
C PHE A 18 12.48 -2.76 1.91
N VAL A 19 11.16 -2.58 1.93
CA VAL A 19 10.49 -1.94 3.07
C VAL A 19 10.63 -2.79 4.33
N LEU A 20 10.35 -4.08 4.24
CA LEU A 20 10.38 -4.97 5.41
C LEU A 20 11.80 -5.06 6.00
N VAL A 21 12.82 -5.20 5.17
CA VAL A 21 14.21 -5.25 5.64
C VAL A 21 14.61 -3.92 6.28
N SER A 22 14.29 -2.80 5.63
CA SER A 22 14.65 -1.46 6.12
C SER A 22 13.92 -1.11 7.42
N GLU A 23 12.66 -1.51 7.56
CA GLU A 23 11.88 -1.26 8.77
C GLU A 23 12.11 -2.34 9.85
N ARG A 24 12.93 -3.34 9.57
CA ARG A 24 13.24 -4.47 10.48
C ARG A 24 11.98 -5.21 10.92
N LYS A 25 11.04 -5.40 9.99
CA LYS A 25 9.80 -6.12 10.23
C LYS A 25 9.83 -7.46 9.48
N SER A 26 9.39 -8.51 10.16
CA SER A 26 9.22 -9.83 9.55
C SER A 26 7.73 -10.13 9.43
N LEU A 27 7.27 -10.43 8.22
CA LEU A 27 5.92 -10.88 7.93
C LEU A 27 6.02 -12.14 7.06
N ASP A 28 5.34 -13.20 7.49
CA ASP A 28 5.45 -14.50 6.82
C ASP A 28 4.65 -14.55 5.53
N VAL A 29 3.45 -13.98 5.54
CA VAL A 29 2.55 -13.97 4.38
C VAL A 29 1.91 -12.60 4.24
N ILE A 30 1.97 -12.05 3.04
CA ILE A 30 1.25 -10.83 2.67
C ILE A 30 0.42 -11.14 1.43
N ASN A 31 -0.89 -11.00 1.55
CA ASN A 31 -1.82 -11.17 0.45
C ASN A 31 -2.21 -9.81 -0.11
N PHE A 32 -2.05 -9.63 -1.41
CA PHE A 32 -2.50 -8.43 -2.11
C PHE A 32 -3.77 -8.73 -2.87
N LEU A 33 -4.80 -7.92 -2.67
CA LEU A 33 -6.02 -7.95 -3.47
C LEU A 33 -6.18 -6.59 -4.15
N PHE A 34 -6.13 -6.59 -5.47
CA PHE A 34 -6.42 -5.40 -6.28
C PHE A 34 -7.86 -5.49 -6.75
N CYS A 35 -8.64 -4.47 -6.47
CA CYS A 35 -10.08 -4.50 -6.69
C CYS A 35 -10.61 -3.14 -7.16
N ASP A 36 -11.92 -3.05 -7.33
CA ASP A 36 -12.62 -1.81 -7.65
C ASP A 36 -13.19 -1.14 -6.40
N ASP A 37 -13.77 0.05 -6.59
CA ASP A 37 -14.37 0.83 -5.50
C ASP A 37 -15.51 0.08 -4.81
N ASN A 38 -16.37 -0.59 -5.57
CA ASN A 38 -17.49 -1.33 -5.00
C ASN A 38 -17.02 -2.40 -4.05
N THR A 39 -15.99 -3.14 -4.43
CA THR A 39 -15.42 -4.20 -3.60
C THR A 39 -14.80 -3.65 -2.33
N ILE A 40 -14.02 -2.56 -2.43
CA ILE A 40 -13.35 -2.01 -1.25
C ILE A 40 -14.36 -1.34 -0.31
N ILE A 41 -15.44 -0.74 -0.83
CA ILE A 41 -16.55 -0.22 -0.03
C ILE A 41 -17.19 -1.36 0.78
N ASP A 42 -17.42 -2.52 0.17
CA ASP A 42 -17.98 -3.68 0.86
C ASP A 42 -17.08 -4.14 2.00
N PHE A 43 -15.77 -4.20 1.80
CA PHE A 43 -14.81 -4.50 2.87
C PHE A 43 -14.86 -3.46 3.99
N ASN A 44 -14.93 -2.19 3.62
CA ASN A 44 -15.01 -1.09 4.59
C ASN A 44 -16.26 -1.19 5.46
N LYS A 45 -17.41 -1.44 4.85
CA LYS A 45 -18.68 -1.63 5.58
C LYS A 45 -18.64 -2.83 6.51
N LYS A 46 -18.15 -3.96 6.00
CA LYS A 46 -18.20 -5.23 6.72
C LYS A 46 -17.22 -5.28 7.88
N TYR A 47 -16.01 -4.76 7.71
CA TYR A 47 -14.92 -4.94 8.68
C TYR A 47 -14.57 -3.68 9.46
N LEU A 48 -14.78 -2.49 8.88
CA LEU A 48 -14.40 -1.22 9.51
C LEU A 48 -15.62 -0.33 9.82
N LYS A 49 -16.82 -0.75 9.41
CA LYS A 49 -18.09 -0.01 9.60
C LYS A 49 -18.08 1.38 8.96
N HIS A 50 -17.29 1.56 7.91
CA HIS A 50 -17.24 2.77 7.10
C HIS A 50 -18.02 2.55 5.80
N ASN A 51 -18.61 3.59 5.25
CA ASN A 51 -19.49 3.52 4.08
C ASN A 51 -18.98 4.40 2.93
N PHE A 52 -17.68 4.38 2.69
CA PHE A 52 -17.04 5.15 1.63
C PHE A 52 -15.87 4.38 1.05
N GLU A 53 -15.47 4.74 -0.16
CA GLU A 53 -14.27 4.19 -0.78
C GLU A 53 -13.02 4.76 -0.14
N THR A 54 -11.95 3.95 -0.16
CA THR A 54 -10.60 4.34 0.22
C THR A 54 -9.65 3.74 -0.82
N ASP A 55 -8.43 4.21 -0.88
CA ASP A 55 -7.43 3.60 -1.76
C ASP A 55 -6.93 2.27 -1.23
N ILE A 56 -6.88 2.09 0.09
CA ILE A 56 -6.26 0.91 0.69
C ILE A 56 -6.88 0.55 2.05
N ILE A 57 -6.95 -0.75 2.32
CA ILE A 57 -7.25 -1.31 3.64
C ILE A 57 -6.19 -2.34 3.96
N THR A 58 -5.67 -2.33 5.20
CA THR A 58 -4.71 -3.32 5.66
C THR A 58 -5.25 -4.08 6.87
N PHE A 59 -4.99 -5.38 6.90
CA PHE A 59 -5.30 -6.25 8.04
C PHE A 59 -4.06 -7.02 8.43
N LEU A 60 -3.77 -7.09 9.72
CA LEU A 60 -2.70 -7.92 10.28
C LEU A 60 -3.32 -8.95 11.22
N TYR A 61 -3.02 -10.22 10.98
CA TYR A 61 -3.51 -11.34 11.78
C TYR A 61 -2.35 -11.91 12.59
N ASP A 62 -2.36 -11.69 13.91
CA ASP A 62 -1.29 -12.10 14.83
C ASP A 62 -1.68 -13.30 15.70
N ASP A 63 -2.82 -13.92 15.46
CA ASP A 63 -3.40 -14.95 16.31
C ASP A 63 -2.95 -16.37 15.95
N THR A 64 -1.99 -16.50 15.05
CA THR A 64 -1.43 -17.79 14.61
C THR A 64 0.10 -17.77 14.73
N ASP A 65 0.73 -18.93 14.60
CA ASP A 65 2.19 -19.08 14.57
C ASP A 65 2.83 -18.35 13.38
N LEU A 66 2.05 -18.13 12.31
CA LEU A 66 2.47 -17.37 11.14
C LEU A 66 1.85 -15.97 11.18
N SER A 67 2.66 -14.94 10.99
CA SER A 67 2.13 -13.59 10.78
C SER A 67 1.59 -13.48 9.36
N GLU A 68 0.29 -13.28 9.23
CA GLU A 68 -0.42 -13.13 7.97
C GLU A 68 -1.05 -11.76 7.89
N SER A 69 -1.03 -11.16 6.72
CA SER A 69 -1.62 -9.85 6.51
C SER A 69 -2.24 -9.74 5.13
N ASP A 70 -3.25 -8.88 5.03
CA ASP A 70 -3.91 -8.56 3.77
C ASP A 70 -3.75 -7.08 3.47
N ILE A 71 -3.44 -6.78 2.22
CA ILE A 71 -3.43 -5.43 1.66
C ILE A 71 -4.44 -5.40 0.52
N ILE A 72 -5.51 -4.62 0.69
CA ILE A 72 -6.60 -4.51 -0.29
C ILE A 72 -6.53 -3.11 -0.88
N ILE A 73 -6.41 -3.02 -2.20
CA ILE A 73 -6.19 -1.75 -2.91
C ILE A 73 -7.26 -1.58 -3.99
N SER A 74 -7.95 -0.42 -3.98
CA SER A 74 -8.84 -0.05 -5.08
C SER A 74 -8.03 0.62 -6.18
N LEU A 75 -7.94 -0.04 -7.33
CA LEU A 75 -7.24 0.50 -8.49
C LEU A 75 -7.96 1.72 -9.08
N GLU A 76 -9.28 1.79 -8.96
CA GLU A 76 -10.04 2.96 -9.39
C GLU A 76 -9.70 4.20 -8.57
N THR A 77 -9.62 4.06 -7.25
CA THR A 77 -9.21 5.17 -6.37
C THR A 77 -7.75 5.58 -6.62
N VAL A 78 -6.85 4.62 -6.82
CA VAL A 78 -5.45 4.91 -7.18
C VAL A 78 -5.40 5.72 -8.48
N ASN A 79 -6.17 5.35 -9.48
CA ASN A 79 -6.22 6.07 -10.76
C ASN A 79 -6.71 7.52 -10.57
N ARG A 80 -7.79 7.73 -9.82
CA ARG A 80 -8.28 9.08 -9.53
C ARG A 80 -7.26 9.91 -8.78
N ASN A 81 -6.59 9.33 -7.80
CA ASN A 81 -5.55 10.01 -7.02
C ASN A 81 -4.37 10.41 -7.90
N SER A 82 -3.96 9.55 -8.84
CA SER A 82 -2.86 9.88 -9.75
C SER A 82 -3.19 11.11 -10.60
N ILE A 83 -4.43 11.20 -11.07
CA ILE A 83 -4.91 12.36 -11.85
C ILE A 83 -4.94 13.62 -10.97
N THR A 84 -5.51 13.51 -9.77
CA THR A 84 -5.65 14.64 -8.83
C THR A 84 -4.29 15.21 -8.44
N TYR A 85 -3.32 14.35 -8.14
CA TYR A 85 -1.98 14.77 -7.70
C TYR A 85 -0.99 14.92 -8.85
N LYS A 86 -1.45 14.80 -10.10
CA LYS A 86 -0.62 14.94 -11.31
C LYS A 86 0.62 14.04 -11.28
N SER A 87 0.42 12.81 -10.83
CA SER A 87 1.43 11.77 -10.77
C SER A 87 1.11 10.67 -11.79
N SER A 88 2.09 9.85 -12.16
CA SER A 88 1.78 8.68 -12.97
C SER A 88 1.00 7.65 -12.15
N TYR A 89 0.16 6.87 -12.84
CA TYR A 89 -0.59 5.79 -12.20
C TYR A 89 0.34 4.81 -11.47
N LEU A 90 1.45 4.46 -12.12
CA LEU A 90 2.40 3.51 -11.55
C LEU A 90 3.06 4.04 -10.26
N ILE A 91 3.48 5.30 -10.27
CA ILE A 91 4.05 5.93 -9.06
C ILE A 91 3.03 5.96 -7.93
N GLU A 92 1.79 6.34 -8.22
CA GLU A 92 0.73 6.37 -7.20
C GLU A 92 0.43 4.97 -6.66
N LEU A 93 0.39 3.96 -7.53
CA LEU A 93 0.19 2.57 -7.11
C LEU A 93 1.29 2.11 -6.13
N PHE A 94 2.55 2.35 -6.46
CA PHE A 94 3.66 1.99 -5.58
C PHE A 94 3.66 2.80 -4.29
N ARG A 95 3.27 4.07 -4.36
CA ARG A 95 3.11 4.89 -3.15
C ARG A 95 2.08 4.28 -2.19
N VAL A 96 0.94 3.86 -2.71
CA VAL A 96 -0.13 3.22 -1.92
C VAL A 96 0.35 1.89 -1.34
N ILE A 97 1.05 1.08 -2.13
CA ILE A 97 1.64 -0.19 -1.65
C ILE A 97 2.60 0.07 -0.48
N ILE A 98 3.52 1.01 -0.65
CA ILE A 98 4.48 1.38 0.41
C ILE A 98 3.75 1.87 1.66
N HIS A 99 2.75 2.71 1.48
CA HIS A 99 1.92 3.23 2.57
C HIS A 99 1.29 2.10 3.39
N GLY A 100 0.70 1.12 2.72
CA GLY A 100 0.12 -0.06 3.37
C GLY A 100 1.16 -0.90 4.11
N LEU A 101 2.33 -1.11 3.51
CA LEU A 101 3.43 -1.82 4.16
C LEU A 101 3.90 -1.10 5.42
N LEU A 102 4.00 0.22 5.39
CA LEU A 102 4.38 1.02 6.55
C LEU A 102 3.35 0.93 7.67
N HIS A 103 2.06 0.90 7.34
CA HIS A 103 1.01 0.61 8.33
C HIS A 103 1.19 -0.76 8.97
N LEU A 104 1.49 -1.78 8.18
CA LEU A 104 1.76 -3.13 8.70
C LEU A 104 3.01 -3.16 9.59
N CYS A 105 3.95 -2.25 9.38
CA CYS A 105 5.14 -2.08 10.22
C CYS A 105 4.86 -1.27 11.50
N GLY A 106 3.63 -0.83 11.71
CA GLY A 106 3.22 -0.12 12.91
C GLY A 106 3.20 1.41 12.79
N MET A 107 3.49 1.97 11.62
CA MET A 107 3.41 3.41 11.42
C MET A 107 1.95 3.86 11.32
N GLU A 108 1.62 4.93 12.02
CA GLU A 108 0.30 5.56 11.98
C GLU A 108 0.36 6.85 11.16
N ASP A 109 -0.80 7.34 10.70
CA ASP A 109 -0.92 8.59 9.97
C ASP A 109 -2.15 9.39 10.40
N ASN A 110 -2.58 9.21 11.66
CA ASN A 110 -3.80 9.81 12.20
C ASN A 110 -3.60 11.24 12.72
N THR A 111 -2.41 11.81 12.61
CA THR A 111 -2.13 13.21 12.93
C THR A 111 -1.38 13.87 11.78
N LYS A 112 -1.40 15.19 11.74
CA LYS A 112 -0.71 15.96 10.70
C LYS A 112 0.80 15.66 10.68
N SER A 113 1.43 15.59 11.86
CA SER A 113 2.86 15.30 11.96
C SER A 113 3.18 13.87 11.52
N LYS A 114 2.34 12.90 11.88
CA LYS A 114 2.51 11.50 11.46
C LYS A 114 2.32 11.35 9.96
N LYS A 115 1.36 12.06 9.36
CA LYS A 115 1.18 12.08 7.89
C LYS A 115 2.42 12.62 7.17
N THR A 116 3.06 13.65 7.72
CA THR A 116 4.28 14.21 7.16
C THR A 116 5.43 13.21 7.21
N VAL A 117 5.61 12.52 8.33
CA VAL A 117 6.63 11.47 8.47
C VAL A 117 6.36 10.32 7.50
N MET A 118 5.10 9.89 7.40
CA MET A 118 4.68 8.83 6.47
C MET A 118 5.02 9.21 5.03
N ARG A 119 4.69 10.44 4.61
CA ARG A 119 4.99 10.93 3.25
C ARG A 119 6.49 10.95 2.96
N LYS A 120 7.30 11.35 3.92
CA LYS A 120 8.77 11.33 3.77
C LYS A 120 9.29 9.91 3.57
N LYS A 121 8.77 8.94 4.32
CA LYS A 121 9.14 7.54 4.18
C LYS A 121 8.70 6.97 2.83
N GLU A 122 7.49 7.27 2.40
CA GLU A 122 7.02 6.88 1.06
C GLU A 122 7.96 7.39 -0.03
N ASN A 123 8.34 8.67 0.04
CA ASN A 123 9.26 9.27 -0.92
C ASN A 123 10.64 8.61 -0.87
N TYR A 124 11.12 8.29 0.31
CA TYR A 124 12.40 7.60 0.50
C TYR A 124 12.41 6.26 -0.27
N TYR A 125 11.38 5.44 -0.07
CA TYR A 125 11.31 4.14 -0.74
C TYR A 125 11.05 4.25 -2.24
N LEU A 126 10.26 5.24 -2.67
CA LEU A 126 10.07 5.49 -4.10
C LEU A 126 11.38 5.89 -4.79
N LYS A 127 12.23 6.69 -4.11
CA LYS A 127 13.56 7.05 -4.62
C LYS A 127 14.48 5.84 -4.72
N LEU A 128 14.51 5.01 -3.67
CA LEU A 128 15.31 3.78 -3.68
C LEU A 128 14.90 2.83 -4.80
N ALA A 129 13.62 2.79 -5.13
CA ALA A 129 13.09 1.97 -6.22
C ALA A 129 13.32 2.58 -7.60
N GLY A 130 13.86 3.80 -7.67
CA GLY A 130 14.09 4.49 -8.94
C GLY A 130 12.81 5.03 -9.59
N LEU A 131 11.71 5.14 -8.83
CA LEU A 131 10.42 5.60 -9.37
C LEU A 131 10.29 7.13 -9.35
N ILE A 132 11.00 7.80 -8.47
CA ILE A 132 11.11 9.27 -8.42
C ILE A 132 12.56 9.66 -8.21
N ASN A 133 12.88 10.91 -8.50
CA ASN A 133 14.24 11.47 -8.35
C ASN A 133 14.50 11.99 -6.93
#